data_a6f78fc24b4e6abff5c46ceffc8c3b6c
#
_entry.id   a6f78fc24b4e6abff5c46ceffc8c3b6c
#
_cell.length_a   1.000
_cell.length_b   1.000
_cell.length_c   1.000
_cell.angle_alpha   90.00
_cell.angle_beta   90.00
_cell.angle_gamma   90.00
#
_symmetry.space_group_name_H-M   'P 1'
#
loop_
_entity.id
_entity.type
_entity.pdbx_description
1 polymer ?
#
loop_
_entity_poly.entity_id
_entity_poly.type
_entity_poly.pdbx_seq_one_letter_code
_entity_poly.pdbx_strand_id
1 'polypeptide(L)'
;MIEKITKTQMIENLVKKLKTRKSKNIIYSLIGSFVVLCFGYRFYSVSQENNFDVFNIIRNNAQNGIPVNVLQMQKQDGILYEPLTIKNNRAYVSGSRISVFKPGQKIGNCKIVSVSHNIDLDTGMHVIKTSGCQNGLQYVEKEKNGFYVPVSAIHGNAVYVENNGVAQIRETVIEDRDAQNALIKSGIQDGDVVILSNVTENEKIKITSK
;
A
#
# COMPACT_ATOMS: atom_id res chain seq x y z
N MET A 1 14.99 -36.73 69.04
CA MET A 1 16.33 -36.10 68.81
C MET A 1 17.24 -36.93 67.90
N ILE A 2 17.07 -38.26 67.84
CA ILE A 2 17.90 -39.19 67.02
C ILE A 2 17.66 -39.04 65.51
N GLU A 3 16.44 -38.70 65.05
CA GLU A 3 16.04 -38.60 63.61
C GLU A 3 16.65 -37.37 62.90
N LYS A 4 16.93 -36.29 63.63
CA LYS A 4 17.58 -35.10 63.12
C LYS A 4 19.06 -35.28 62.81
N ILE A 5 19.74 -36.15 63.66
CA ILE A 5 21.17 -36.44 63.48
C ILE A 5 21.41 -37.29 62.25
N THR A 6 20.52 -38.24 61.92
CA THR A 6 20.62 -39.12 60.75
C THR A 6 20.42 -38.37 59.43
N LYS A 7 19.53 -37.38 59.39
CA LYS A 7 19.33 -36.54 58.19
C LYS A 7 20.56 -35.66 57.90
N THR A 8 21.15 -35.09 58.92
CA THR A 8 22.36 -34.25 58.79
C THR A 8 23.55 -35.04 58.28
N GLN A 9 23.80 -36.24 58.82
CA GLN A 9 24.85 -37.13 58.34
C GLN A 9 24.62 -37.63 56.92
N MET A 10 23.36 -37.85 56.53
CA MET A 10 23.04 -38.28 55.19
C MET A 10 23.30 -37.16 54.17
N ILE A 11 22.97 -35.89 54.49
CA ILE A 11 23.26 -34.73 53.70
C ILE A 11 24.78 -34.50 53.56
N GLU A 12 25.54 -34.59 54.64
CA GLU A 12 27.01 -34.48 54.62
C GLU A 12 27.67 -35.55 53.75
N ASN A 13 27.20 -36.79 53.82
CA ASN A 13 27.69 -37.87 52.96
C ASN A 13 27.34 -37.68 51.46
N LEU A 14 26.16 -37.14 51.14
CA LEU A 14 25.80 -36.78 49.81
C LEU A 14 26.66 -35.63 49.28
N VAL A 15 26.89 -34.59 50.05
CA VAL A 15 27.78 -33.48 49.72
C VAL A 15 29.22 -33.93 49.51
N LYS A 16 29.72 -34.86 50.34
CA LYS A 16 31.07 -35.43 50.23
C LYS A 16 31.19 -36.27 48.92
N LYS A 17 30.18 -37.06 48.59
CA LYS A 17 30.10 -37.84 47.33
C LYS A 17 30.03 -36.98 46.07
N LEU A 18 29.40 -35.84 46.14
CA LEU A 18 29.31 -34.83 45.07
C LEU A 18 30.64 -34.07 44.84
N LYS A 19 31.56 -34.11 45.81
CA LYS A 19 32.84 -33.40 45.76
C LYS A 19 33.94 -34.15 45.01
N THR A 20 33.71 -35.39 44.60
CA THR A 20 34.68 -36.16 43.80
C THR A 20 34.74 -35.69 42.36
N ARG A 21 35.94 -35.63 41.75
CA ARG A 21 36.17 -35.09 40.39
C ARG A 21 35.31 -35.77 39.32
N LYS A 22 35.02 -37.06 39.46
CA LYS A 22 34.12 -37.83 38.57
C LYS A 22 32.64 -37.39 38.68
N SER A 23 32.17 -37.11 39.90
CA SER A 23 30.81 -36.66 40.15
C SER A 23 30.55 -35.24 39.59
N LYS A 24 31.53 -34.34 39.65
CA LYS A 24 31.44 -33.01 39.05
C LYS A 24 31.27 -33.07 37.52
N ASN A 25 32.03 -33.94 36.87
CA ASN A 25 31.92 -34.10 35.40
C ASN A 25 30.57 -34.65 34.98
N ILE A 26 29.98 -35.58 35.77
CA ILE A 26 28.62 -36.09 35.52
C ILE A 26 27.57 -34.97 35.68
N ILE A 27 27.70 -34.15 36.72
CA ILE A 27 26.78 -33.02 36.96
C ILE A 27 26.87 -31.99 35.84
N TYR A 28 28.08 -31.61 35.40
CA TYR A 28 28.24 -30.68 34.27
C TYR A 28 27.70 -31.25 32.96
N SER A 29 27.85 -32.56 32.72
CA SER A 29 27.28 -33.23 31.57
C SER A 29 25.75 -33.22 31.59
N LEU A 30 25.13 -33.47 32.76
CA LEU A 30 23.67 -33.41 32.92
C LEU A 30 23.13 -31.98 32.74
N ILE A 31 23.79 -30.98 33.29
CA ILE A 31 23.42 -29.57 33.11
C ILE A 31 23.55 -29.18 31.63
N GLY A 32 24.65 -29.54 30.98
CA GLY A 32 24.86 -29.29 29.55
C GLY A 32 23.78 -29.92 28.67
N SER A 33 23.46 -31.19 28.95
CA SER A 33 22.37 -31.91 28.23
C SER A 33 21.01 -31.25 28.46
N PHE A 34 20.72 -30.81 29.69
CA PHE A 34 19.46 -30.12 29.99
C PHE A 34 19.35 -28.77 29.25
N VAL A 35 20.44 -28.01 29.22
CA VAL A 35 20.49 -26.73 28.46
C VAL A 35 20.25 -26.96 26.97
N VAL A 36 20.91 -27.96 26.36
CA VAL A 36 20.72 -28.30 24.96
C VAL A 36 19.26 -28.73 24.66
N LEU A 37 18.66 -29.52 25.56
CA LEU A 37 17.25 -29.89 25.41
C LEU A 37 16.30 -28.71 25.53
N CYS A 38 16.55 -27.79 26.48
CA CYS A 38 15.74 -26.58 26.61
C CYS A 38 15.85 -25.67 25.39
N PHE A 39 17.06 -25.44 24.85
CA PHE A 39 17.26 -24.66 23.63
C PHE A 39 16.65 -25.35 22.41
N GLY A 40 16.82 -26.67 22.27
CA GLY A 40 16.22 -27.46 21.19
C GLY A 40 14.69 -27.39 21.20
N TYR A 41 14.10 -27.53 22.40
CA TYR A 41 12.65 -27.41 22.56
C TYR A 41 12.16 -26.00 22.23
N ARG A 42 12.87 -24.98 22.71
CA ARG A 42 12.53 -23.57 22.42
C ARG A 42 12.61 -23.28 20.92
N PHE A 43 13.68 -23.74 20.27
CA PHE A 43 13.86 -23.58 18.83
C PHE A 43 12.77 -24.32 18.03
N TYR A 44 12.45 -25.55 18.43
CA TYR A 44 11.38 -26.32 17.83
C TYR A 44 10.01 -25.64 17.98
N SER A 45 9.68 -25.14 19.17
CA SER A 45 8.41 -24.46 19.44
C SER A 45 8.27 -23.18 18.62
N VAL A 46 9.31 -22.33 18.55
CA VAL A 46 9.31 -21.11 17.74
C VAL A 46 9.22 -21.43 16.23
N SER A 47 9.90 -22.49 15.79
CA SER A 47 9.81 -22.93 14.39
C SER A 47 8.41 -23.43 14.02
N GLN A 48 7.73 -24.12 14.93
CA GLN A 48 6.35 -24.57 14.74
C GLN A 48 5.36 -23.41 14.72
N GLU A 49 5.50 -22.45 15.63
CA GLU A 49 4.64 -21.25 15.67
C GLU A 49 4.73 -20.46 14.37
N ASN A 50 5.95 -20.16 13.90
CA ASN A 50 6.15 -19.41 12.67
C ASN A 50 5.63 -20.16 11.42
N ASN A 51 5.85 -21.47 11.33
CA ASN A 51 5.34 -22.26 10.22
C ASN A 51 3.83 -22.43 10.23
N PHE A 52 3.23 -22.46 11.43
CA PHE A 52 1.78 -22.62 11.57
C PHE A 52 1.03 -21.36 11.14
N ASP A 53 1.51 -20.17 11.50
CA ASP A 53 0.88 -18.91 11.15
C ASP A 53 0.96 -18.62 9.65
N VAL A 54 2.13 -18.78 9.04
CA VAL A 54 2.31 -18.60 7.59
C VAL A 54 1.47 -19.62 6.80
N PHE A 55 1.45 -20.87 7.22
CA PHE A 55 0.65 -21.93 6.59
C PHE A 55 -0.85 -21.64 6.71
N ASN A 56 -1.31 -21.13 7.83
CA ASN A 56 -2.70 -20.76 8.04
C ASN A 56 -3.13 -19.60 7.17
N ILE A 57 -2.33 -18.55 7.06
CA ILE A 57 -2.63 -17.38 6.20
C ILE A 57 -2.74 -17.81 4.73
N ILE A 58 -1.76 -18.54 4.23
CA ILE A 58 -1.78 -19.04 2.84
C ILE A 58 -2.99 -19.93 2.59
N ARG A 59 -3.26 -20.87 3.48
CA ARG A 59 -4.41 -21.77 3.39
C ARG A 59 -5.74 -21.04 3.48
N ASN A 60 -5.85 -20.07 4.40
CA ASN A 60 -7.04 -19.26 4.56
C ASN A 60 -7.31 -18.41 3.31
N ASN A 61 -6.29 -17.76 2.76
CA ASN A 61 -6.41 -16.97 1.55
C ASN A 61 -6.78 -17.84 0.33
N ALA A 62 -6.20 -19.04 0.21
CA ALA A 62 -6.54 -19.98 -0.85
C ALA A 62 -8.01 -20.47 -0.77
N GLN A 63 -8.54 -20.66 0.45
CA GLN A 63 -9.92 -21.09 0.67
C GLN A 63 -10.93 -19.94 0.56
N ASN A 64 -10.66 -18.83 1.21
CA ASN A 64 -11.60 -17.73 1.42
C ASN A 64 -11.39 -16.54 0.49
N GLY A 65 -10.29 -16.49 -0.23
CA GLY A 65 -9.85 -15.35 -1.03
C GLY A 65 -9.12 -14.29 -0.21
N ILE A 66 -8.30 -13.49 -0.90
CA ILE A 66 -7.56 -12.38 -0.32
C ILE A 66 -8.54 -11.23 -0.02
N PRO A 67 -8.51 -10.65 1.18
CA PRO A 67 -9.36 -9.51 1.50
C PRO A 67 -8.94 -8.29 0.69
N VAL A 68 -9.88 -7.69 -0.05
CA VAL A 68 -9.63 -6.54 -0.92
C VAL A 68 -10.63 -5.41 -0.67
N ASN A 69 -10.15 -4.18 -0.85
CA ASN A 69 -11.00 -3.01 -0.94
C ASN A 69 -11.36 -2.78 -2.40
N VAL A 70 -12.58 -2.38 -2.66
CA VAL A 70 -13.09 -2.19 -4.02
C VAL A 70 -13.80 -0.84 -4.15
N LEU A 71 -13.89 -0.39 -5.39
CA LEU A 71 -14.66 0.78 -5.80
C LEU A 71 -15.68 0.37 -6.85
N GLN A 72 -16.96 0.55 -6.56
CA GLN A 72 -18.00 0.34 -7.54
C GLN A 72 -18.03 1.53 -8.51
N MET A 73 -17.88 1.24 -9.80
CA MET A 73 -17.77 2.24 -10.82
C MET A 73 -19.14 2.78 -11.23
N GLN A 74 -19.25 4.09 -11.20
CA GLN A 74 -20.39 4.84 -11.70
C GLN A 74 -19.89 6.08 -12.42
N LYS A 75 -20.57 6.46 -13.51
CA LYS A 75 -20.29 7.75 -14.12
C LYS A 75 -20.69 8.87 -13.19
N GLN A 76 -19.77 9.78 -12.95
CA GLN A 76 -19.98 10.93 -12.08
C GLN A 76 -19.31 12.18 -12.63
N ASP A 77 -19.82 13.33 -12.23
CA ASP A 77 -19.12 14.58 -12.41
C ASP A 77 -17.97 14.66 -11.42
N GLY A 78 -16.81 15.00 -11.91
CA GLY A 78 -15.62 15.11 -11.08
C GLY A 78 -14.70 16.22 -11.54
N ILE A 79 -13.74 16.56 -10.72
CA ILE A 79 -12.75 17.60 -10.98
C ILE A 79 -11.36 16.96 -10.99
N LEU A 80 -10.62 17.19 -12.07
CA LEU A 80 -9.20 16.93 -12.16
C LEU A 80 -8.42 18.23 -12.03
N TYR A 81 -7.23 18.16 -11.47
CA TYR A 81 -6.39 19.31 -11.18
C TYR A 81 -5.15 19.34 -12.07
N GLU A 82 -4.98 20.41 -12.83
CA GLU A 82 -3.82 20.63 -13.68
C GLU A 82 -2.88 21.68 -13.06
N PRO A 83 -1.61 21.35 -12.76
CA PRO A 83 -0.69 22.30 -12.15
C PRO A 83 -0.31 23.42 -13.13
N LEU A 84 -0.35 24.66 -12.65
CA LEU A 84 0.00 25.87 -13.36
C LEU A 84 0.80 26.83 -12.46
N THR A 85 2.02 27.17 -12.86
CA THR A 85 2.82 28.17 -12.13
C THR A 85 2.49 29.57 -12.63
N ILE A 86 2.00 30.42 -11.72
CA ILE A 86 1.58 31.79 -12.00
C ILE A 86 2.60 32.78 -11.43
N LYS A 87 2.95 33.77 -12.24
CA LYS A 87 3.77 34.93 -11.83
C LYS A 87 3.16 36.20 -12.44
N ASN A 88 2.82 37.16 -11.59
CA ASN A 88 2.22 38.44 -12.01
C ASN A 88 1.01 38.28 -12.93
N ASN A 89 0.06 37.44 -12.54
CA ASN A 89 -1.14 37.10 -13.30
C ASN A 89 -0.86 36.51 -14.71
N ARG A 90 0.31 35.91 -14.92
CA ARG A 90 0.68 35.22 -16.15
C ARG A 90 1.25 33.84 -15.82
N ALA A 91 1.00 32.90 -16.72
CA ALA A 91 1.66 31.60 -16.71
C ALA A 91 2.15 31.29 -18.13
N TYR A 92 3.22 30.52 -18.23
CA TYR A 92 3.84 30.10 -19.47
C TYR A 92 3.71 28.60 -19.61
N VAL A 93 3.19 28.11 -20.72
CA VAL A 93 2.97 26.68 -20.95
C VAL A 93 3.49 26.27 -22.31
N SER A 94 3.96 25.04 -22.43
CA SER A 94 4.39 24.46 -23.70
C SER A 94 3.21 24.25 -24.65
N GLY A 95 3.49 24.19 -25.96
CA GLY A 95 2.49 23.94 -26.98
C GLY A 95 1.74 22.63 -26.81
N SER A 96 2.37 21.59 -26.25
CA SER A 96 1.73 20.31 -25.96
C SER A 96 0.66 20.39 -24.86
N ARG A 97 0.74 21.38 -23.96
CA ARG A 97 -0.19 21.55 -22.84
C ARG A 97 -1.23 22.63 -23.05
N ILE A 98 -1.09 23.48 -24.07
CA ILE A 98 -1.96 24.66 -24.24
C ILE A 98 -3.45 24.29 -24.41
N SER A 99 -3.72 23.17 -25.04
CA SER A 99 -5.09 22.68 -25.31
C SER A 99 -5.89 22.32 -24.06
N VAL A 100 -5.17 22.10 -22.94
CA VAL A 100 -5.77 21.75 -21.63
C VAL A 100 -6.43 22.97 -20.98
N PHE A 101 -5.92 24.17 -21.28
CA PHE A 101 -6.34 25.42 -20.66
C PHE A 101 -7.35 26.18 -21.49
N LYS A 102 -8.43 26.66 -20.86
CA LYS A 102 -9.48 27.41 -21.49
C LYS A 102 -9.83 28.67 -20.70
N PRO A 103 -10.21 29.76 -21.33
CA PRO A 103 -10.75 30.92 -20.64
C PRO A 103 -11.97 30.54 -19.78
N GLY A 104 -12.06 31.12 -18.60
CA GLY A 104 -13.15 30.86 -17.64
C GLY A 104 -12.85 29.72 -16.63
N GLN A 105 -11.86 28.88 -16.86
CA GLN A 105 -11.50 27.82 -15.86
C GLN A 105 -11.12 28.43 -14.53
N LYS A 106 -11.56 27.79 -13.45
CA LYS A 106 -11.27 28.19 -12.07
C LYS A 106 -9.89 27.74 -11.64
N ILE A 107 -9.28 28.52 -10.78
CA ILE A 107 -7.99 28.29 -10.10
C ILE A 107 -8.20 28.70 -8.63
N GLY A 108 -8.80 27.83 -7.82
CA GLY A 108 -9.25 28.19 -6.50
C GLY A 108 -10.19 29.42 -6.52
N ASN A 109 -9.77 30.56 -5.95
CA ASN A 109 -10.56 31.79 -5.90
C ASN A 109 -10.37 32.71 -7.12
N CYS A 110 -9.60 32.33 -8.11
CA CYS A 110 -9.33 33.11 -9.30
C CYS A 110 -9.66 32.33 -10.59
N LYS A 111 -9.41 32.91 -11.75
CA LYS A 111 -9.74 32.28 -13.03
C LYS A 111 -8.77 32.64 -14.14
N ILE A 112 -8.75 31.79 -15.17
CA ILE A 112 -8.11 32.07 -16.48
C ILE A 112 -8.96 33.09 -17.23
N VAL A 113 -8.32 34.19 -17.66
CA VAL A 113 -8.96 35.25 -18.43
C VAL A 113 -8.79 35.00 -19.92
N SER A 114 -7.57 34.67 -20.35
CA SER A 114 -7.29 34.39 -21.76
C SER A 114 -6.13 33.42 -21.91
N VAL A 115 -6.16 32.67 -22.99
CA VAL A 115 -5.15 31.72 -23.42
C VAL A 115 -4.66 32.16 -24.81
N SER A 116 -3.37 32.51 -24.93
CA SER A 116 -2.77 32.89 -26.20
C SER A 116 -2.31 31.65 -26.97
N HIS A 117 -2.82 31.47 -28.16
CA HIS A 117 -2.34 30.43 -29.08
C HIS A 117 -1.04 30.85 -29.81
N ASN A 118 -0.68 32.15 -29.77
CA ASN A 118 0.58 32.62 -30.30
C ASN A 118 1.71 32.36 -29.28
N ILE A 119 2.85 32.00 -29.79
CA ILE A 119 4.07 31.78 -28.99
C ILE A 119 4.65 33.15 -28.64
N ASP A 120 4.97 33.35 -27.42
CA ASP A 120 5.77 34.47 -26.91
C ASP A 120 7.21 34.28 -27.40
N LEU A 121 7.74 35.26 -28.14
CA LEU A 121 9.06 35.14 -28.78
C LEU A 121 10.22 35.13 -27.82
N ASP A 122 10.06 35.70 -26.61
CA ASP A 122 11.11 35.76 -25.61
C ASP A 122 11.26 34.43 -24.85
N THR A 123 10.14 33.76 -24.62
CA THR A 123 10.10 32.52 -23.79
C THR A 123 9.96 31.24 -24.63
N GLY A 124 9.49 31.36 -25.87
CA GLY A 124 9.13 30.18 -26.70
C GLY A 124 7.91 29.42 -26.22
N MET A 125 7.10 30.02 -25.34
CA MET A 125 5.94 29.40 -24.71
C MET A 125 4.63 30.17 -25.00
N HIS A 126 3.51 29.49 -24.75
CA HIS A 126 2.20 30.15 -24.80
C HIS A 126 1.89 30.86 -23.48
N VAL A 127 1.25 32.00 -23.56
CA VAL A 127 0.93 32.83 -22.38
C VAL A 127 -0.54 32.61 -21.98
N ILE A 128 -0.73 32.28 -20.70
CA ILE A 128 -2.03 32.25 -20.05
C ILE A 128 -2.12 33.48 -19.15
N LYS A 129 -3.16 34.28 -19.32
CA LYS A 129 -3.45 35.40 -18.43
C LYS A 129 -4.51 34.99 -17.42
N THR A 130 -4.27 35.31 -16.17
CA THR A 130 -5.16 35.04 -15.04
C THR A 130 -5.58 36.34 -14.36
N SER A 131 -6.60 36.32 -13.52
CA SER A 131 -7.05 37.48 -12.77
C SER A 131 -7.27 37.13 -11.31
N GLY A 132 -6.58 37.91 -10.44
CA GLY A 132 -6.72 37.76 -9.01
C GLY A 132 -6.00 36.55 -8.40
N CYS A 133 -5.15 35.87 -9.19
CA CYS A 133 -4.42 34.69 -8.72
C CYS A 133 -3.18 35.06 -7.93
N GLN A 134 -2.87 34.27 -6.93
CA GLN A 134 -1.62 34.36 -6.18
C GLN A 134 -0.46 33.83 -7.03
N ASN A 135 0.74 34.40 -6.82
CA ASN A 135 1.95 33.89 -7.44
C ASN A 135 2.34 32.52 -6.85
N GLY A 136 2.91 31.68 -7.67
CA GLY A 136 3.37 30.32 -7.30
C GLY A 136 2.61 29.23 -8.02
N LEU A 137 2.76 28.02 -7.53
CA LEU A 137 2.07 26.83 -8.06
C LEU A 137 0.59 26.89 -7.66
N GLN A 138 -0.28 26.83 -8.65
CA GLN A 138 -1.72 26.82 -8.51
C GLN A 138 -2.29 25.64 -9.30
N TYR A 139 -3.54 25.26 -9.05
CA TYR A 139 -4.18 24.12 -9.70
C TYR A 139 -5.43 24.61 -10.44
N VAL A 140 -5.46 24.34 -11.75
CA VAL A 140 -6.61 24.65 -12.62
C VAL A 140 -7.61 23.51 -12.52
N GLU A 141 -8.85 23.83 -12.25
CA GLU A 141 -9.95 22.86 -12.20
C GLU A 141 -10.42 22.48 -13.60
N LYS A 142 -10.49 21.16 -13.84
CA LYS A 142 -11.05 20.58 -15.07
C LYS A 142 -12.24 19.72 -14.71
N GLU A 143 -13.44 20.29 -14.87
CA GLU A 143 -14.69 19.56 -14.67
C GLU A 143 -14.92 18.60 -15.83
N LYS A 144 -15.13 17.32 -15.57
CA LYS A 144 -15.40 16.28 -16.55
C LYS A 144 -16.36 15.25 -15.98
N ASN A 145 -17.18 14.66 -16.86
CA ASN A 145 -18.04 13.54 -16.51
C ASN A 145 -17.42 12.22 -16.99
N GLY A 146 -17.34 11.23 -16.13
CA GLY A 146 -16.79 9.91 -16.49
C GLY A 146 -16.50 9.01 -15.31
N PHE A 147 -15.69 7.97 -15.53
CA PHE A 147 -15.28 7.03 -14.53
C PHE A 147 -13.94 7.47 -13.92
N TYR A 148 -13.96 7.77 -12.63
CA TYR A 148 -12.77 8.18 -11.88
C TYR A 148 -12.22 7.01 -11.09
N VAL A 149 -10.95 6.68 -11.34
CA VAL A 149 -10.22 5.61 -10.64
C VAL A 149 -9.02 6.22 -9.93
N PRO A 150 -8.78 5.91 -8.66
CA PRO A 150 -7.56 6.32 -7.98
C PRO A 150 -6.31 5.86 -8.75
N VAL A 151 -5.34 6.75 -8.92
CA VAL A 151 -4.09 6.43 -9.65
C VAL A 151 -3.36 5.23 -9.03
N SER A 152 -3.50 5.02 -7.71
CA SER A 152 -2.93 3.87 -7.00
C SER A 152 -3.50 2.51 -7.43
N ALA A 153 -4.69 2.47 -8.05
CA ALA A 153 -5.32 1.24 -8.53
C ALA A 153 -5.01 0.95 -10.02
N ILE A 154 -4.20 1.80 -10.65
CA ILE A 154 -3.85 1.67 -12.06
C ILE A 154 -2.47 1.01 -12.19
N HIS A 155 -2.42 -0.08 -12.93
CA HIS A 155 -1.21 -0.85 -13.20
C HIS A 155 -0.83 -0.70 -14.69
N GLY A 156 0.02 0.29 -14.99
CA GLY A 156 0.31 0.68 -16.39
C GLY A 156 -0.92 1.31 -17.05
N ASN A 157 -1.53 0.59 -18.01
CA ASN A 157 -2.78 0.96 -18.68
C ASN A 157 -3.94 0.01 -18.31
N ALA A 158 -3.85 -0.68 -17.17
CA ALA A 158 -4.85 -1.66 -16.79
C ALA A 158 -5.29 -1.45 -15.33
N VAL A 159 -6.44 -1.98 -15.00
CA VAL A 159 -6.96 -2.09 -13.63
C VAL A 159 -7.36 -3.54 -13.36
N TYR A 160 -7.42 -3.92 -12.10
CA TYR A 160 -8.05 -5.17 -11.71
C TYR A 160 -9.53 -4.94 -11.42
N VAL A 161 -10.37 -5.79 -12.00
CA VAL A 161 -11.81 -5.82 -11.73
C VAL A 161 -12.22 -7.13 -11.10
N GLU A 162 -13.20 -7.07 -10.24
CA GLU A 162 -13.81 -8.27 -9.66
C GLU A 162 -14.69 -8.95 -10.70
N ASN A 163 -14.52 -10.25 -10.88
CA ASN A 163 -15.38 -11.09 -11.70
C ASN A 163 -15.58 -12.46 -11.03
N ASN A 164 -16.78 -12.72 -10.51
CA ASN A 164 -17.14 -13.97 -9.84
C ASN A 164 -16.19 -14.40 -8.71
N GLY A 165 -15.77 -13.43 -7.89
CA GLY A 165 -14.86 -13.67 -6.75
C GLY A 165 -13.39 -13.81 -7.15
N VAL A 166 -13.01 -13.44 -8.37
CA VAL A 166 -11.65 -13.50 -8.89
C VAL A 166 -11.23 -12.15 -9.44
N ALA A 167 -9.96 -11.78 -9.23
CA ALA A 167 -9.36 -10.60 -9.81
C ALA A 167 -9.02 -10.83 -11.29
N GLN A 168 -9.57 -10.02 -12.18
CA GLN A 168 -9.24 -10.03 -13.62
C GLN A 168 -8.60 -8.73 -14.03
N ILE A 169 -7.51 -8.82 -14.78
CA ILE A 169 -6.90 -7.64 -15.40
C ILE A 169 -7.76 -7.16 -16.56
N ARG A 170 -7.99 -5.85 -16.64
CA ARG A 170 -8.72 -5.21 -17.73
C ARG A 170 -7.97 -4.00 -18.24
N GLU A 171 -7.64 -4.01 -19.52
CA GLU A 171 -7.01 -2.87 -20.18
C GLU A 171 -7.96 -1.69 -20.23
N THR A 172 -7.42 -0.49 -19.98
CA THR A 172 -8.16 0.75 -19.96
C THR A 172 -7.46 1.81 -20.81
N VAL A 173 -8.25 2.73 -21.34
CA VAL A 173 -7.74 3.94 -22.00
C VAL A 173 -7.97 5.11 -21.05
N ILE A 174 -6.89 5.71 -20.59
CA ILE A 174 -6.94 6.90 -19.73
C ILE A 174 -7.14 8.13 -20.63
N GLU A 175 -8.18 8.91 -20.37
CA GLU A 175 -8.43 10.18 -21.07
C GLU A 175 -7.62 11.32 -20.46
N ASP A 176 -7.59 11.38 -19.14
CA ASP A 176 -6.91 12.43 -18.38
C ASP A 176 -6.59 11.93 -16.97
N ARG A 177 -5.65 12.56 -16.30
CA ARG A 177 -5.30 12.23 -14.90
C ARG A 177 -4.70 13.41 -14.17
N ASP A 178 -4.82 13.40 -12.86
CA ASP A 178 -4.07 14.24 -11.96
C ASP A 178 -3.19 13.38 -11.00
N ALA A 179 -2.78 13.95 -9.89
CA ALA A 179 -1.96 13.24 -8.90
C ALA A 179 -2.74 12.15 -8.12
N GLN A 180 -4.05 12.23 -8.06
CA GLN A 180 -4.90 11.38 -7.22
C GLN A 180 -5.79 10.45 -8.04
N ASN A 181 -6.37 10.95 -9.13
CA ASN A 181 -7.38 10.27 -9.92
C ASN A 181 -7.04 10.26 -11.41
N ALA A 182 -7.46 9.21 -12.08
CA ALA A 182 -7.48 9.12 -13.53
C ALA A 182 -8.92 8.99 -14.03
N LEU A 183 -9.23 9.72 -15.08
CA LEU A 183 -10.48 9.62 -15.82
C LEU A 183 -10.32 8.58 -16.92
N ILE A 184 -11.14 7.54 -16.86
CA ILE A 184 -11.09 6.44 -17.82
C ILE A 184 -12.05 6.70 -18.96
N LYS A 185 -11.52 6.63 -20.19
CA LYS A 185 -12.28 6.80 -21.43
C LYS A 185 -13.00 5.53 -21.85
N SER A 186 -12.32 4.38 -21.72
CA SER A 186 -12.87 3.08 -22.10
C SER A 186 -12.17 1.96 -21.33
N GLY A 187 -12.79 0.77 -21.31
CA GLY A 187 -12.32 -0.41 -20.58
C GLY A 187 -13.08 -0.65 -19.28
N ILE A 188 -13.83 0.33 -18.78
CA ILE A 188 -14.68 0.23 -17.59
C ILE A 188 -16.11 0.55 -17.97
N GLN A 189 -17.07 -0.12 -17.35
CA GLN A 189 -18.49 0.07 -17.50
C GLN A 189 -19.15 0.44 -16.18
N ASP A 190 -20.36 0.97 -16.29
CA ASP A 190 -21.18 1.27 -15.11
C ASP A 190 -21.53 -0.01 -14.36
N GLY A 191 -21.32 -0.01 -13.06
CA GLY A 191 -21.49 -1.18 -12.19
C GLY A 191 -20.26 -2.10 -12.05
N ASP A 192 -19.20 -1.92 -12.85
CA ASP A 192 -17.95 -2.65 -12.65
C ASP A 192 -17.40 -2.40 -11.23
N VAL A 193 -16.72 -3.40 -10.69
CA VAL A 193 -16.10 -3.32 -9.35
C VAL A 193 -14.59 -3.35 -9.52
N VAL A 194 -13.96 -2.19 -9.37
CA VAL A 194 -12.49 -2.02 -9.47
C VAL A 194 -11.84 -2.34 -8.13
N ILE A 195 -10.79 -3.14 -8.15
CA ILE A 195 -10.04 -3.54 -6.96
C ILE A 195 -8.96 -2.50 -6.67
N LEU A 196 -8.96 -1.98 -5.44
CA LEU A 196 -8.01 -0.95 -4.98
C LEU A 196 -6.76 -1.53 -4.30
N SER A 197 -6.80 -2.81 -3.94
CA SER A 197 -5.70 -3.51 -3.27
C SER A 197 -4.78 -4.18 -4.28
N ASN A 198 -3.52 -4.41 -3.89
CA ASN A 198 -2.60 -5.19 -4.71
C ASN A 198 -3.04 -6.65 -4.78
N VAL A 199 -3.31 -7.12 -5.98
CA VAL A 199 -3.68 -8.50 -6.30
C VAL A 199 -2.95 -8.95 -7.55
N THR A 200 -2.94 -10.26 -7.79
CA THR A 200 -2.47 -10.84 -9.04
C THR A 200 -3.64 -11.33 -9.88
N GLU A 201 -3.41 -11.46 -11.17
CA GLU A 201 -4.44 -11.95 -12.08
C GLU A 201 -4.87 -13.39 -11.73
N ASN A 202 -6.18 -13.65 -11.82
CA ASN A 202 -6.83 -14.91 -11.45
C ASN A 202 -6.77 -15.27 -9.95
N GLU A 203 -6.41 -14.34 -9.10
CA GLU A 203 -6.38 -14.54 -7.66
C GLU A 203 -7.79 -14.47 -7.08
N LYS A 204 -8.12 -15.45 -6.20
CA LYS A 204 -9.40 -15.47 -5.50
C LYS A 204 -9.43 -14.34 -4.48
N ILE A 205 -10.48 -13.55 -4.52
CA ILE A 205 -10.64 -12.37 -3.67
C ILE A 205 -11.88 -12.45 -2.78
N LYS A 206 -11.84 -11.70 -1.69
CA LYS A 206 -12.98 -11.50 -0.79
C LYS A 206 -13.14 -10.00 -0.55
N ILE A 207 -14.25 -9.44 -0.98
CA ILE A 207 -14.56 -8.02 -0.77
C ILE A 207 -14.76 -7.75 0.73
N THR A 208 -14.00 -6.81 1.27
CA THR A 208 -14.08 -6.40 2.70
C THR A 208 -14.80 -5.08 2.90
N SER A 209 -14.74 -4.16 1.91
CA SER A 209 -15.45 -2.88 1.92
C SER A 209 -15.82 -2.47 0.50
N LYS A 210 -16.98 -1.84 0.36
CA LYS A 210 -17.45 -1.16 -0.86
C LYS A 210 -17.39 0.33 -0.66
#